data_bc147057df1368f0a977783cd264a8fa
#
_entry.id   bc147057df1368f0a977783cd264a8fa
#
_cell.length_a   1.000
_cell.length_b   1.000
_cell.length_c   1.000
_cell.angle_alpha   90.00
_cell.angle_beta   90.00
_cell.angle_gamma   90.00
#
_symmetry.space_group_name_H-M   'P 1'
#
loop_
_entity.id
_entity.type
_entity.pdbx_description
1 polymer ?
#
loop_
_entity_poly.entity_id
_entity_poly.type
_entity_poly.pdbx_seq_one_letter_code
_entity_poly.pdbx_strand_id
1 'polypeptide(L)'
;MQVRAYEPADREALWDLKERFERELGALGGEDKSEQYSGKLTDAYRDRYLDWADRCVEHDPGCIVVAEADDSSPRTDGDDSLDGDDGPTSEGDAATELAGYAFVLPDDCALIWDAAVLNELYVRENSRGGAVADALTERALDHAQGQDLPLSRIVLDVDGDNDRAQAFYRRHGFSNWGEMVARDLRERS
;
A
#
# COMPACT_ATOMS: atom_id res chain seq x y z
N MET A 1 -10.33 13.46 5.87
CA MET A 1 -9.78 12.18 5.34
C MET A 1 -10.90 11.44 4.60
N GLN A 2 -10.71 11.11 3.33
CA GLN A 2 -11.61 10.32 2.52
C GLN A 2 -10.93 9.01 2.13
N VAL A 3 -11.64 7.88 2.22
CA VAL A 3 -11.19 6.58 1.69
C VAL A 3 -12.09 6.21 0.52
N ARG A 4 -11.49 5.95 -0.64
CA ARG A 4 -12.19 5.65 -1.90
C ARG A 4 -11.47 4.56 -2.69
N ALA A 5 -12.14 4.05 -3.72
CA ALA A 5 -11.47 3.20 -4.69
C ALA A 5 -10.35 3.97 -5.42
N TYR A 6 -9.29 3.24 -5.78
CA TYR A 6 -8.23 3.74 -6.65
C TYR A 6 -8.78 4.08 -8.04
N GLU A 7 -8.26 5.14 -8.62
CA GLU A 7 -8.54 5.58 -9.98
C GLU A 7 -7.24 5.71 -10.79
N PRO A 8 -7.28 5.64 -12.13
CA PRO A 8 -6.06 5.77 -12.96
C PRO A 8 -5.26 7.06 -12.72
N ALA A 9 -5.91 8.12 -12.25
CA ALA A 9 -5.25 9.37 -11.88
C ALA A 9 -4.34 9.23 -10.64
N ASP A 10 -4.56 8.20 -9.81
CA ASP A 10 -3.76 7.94 -8.60
C ASP A 10 -2.46 7.17 -8.89
N ARG A 11 -2.22 6.78 -10.15
CA ARG A 11 -1.13 5.87 -10.55
C ARG A 11 0.24 6.29 -10.00
N GLU A 12 0.59 7.56 -10.14
CA GLU A 12 1.87 8.07 -9.66
C GLU A 12 1.94 8.12 -8.13
N ALA A 13 0.85 8.53 -7.48
CA ALA A 13 0.77 8.58 -6.03
C ALA A 13 0.78 7.17 -5.41
N LEU A 14 0.16 6.19 -6.07
CA LEU A 14 0.25 4.77 -5.66
C LEU A 14 1.69 4.27 -5.73
N TRP A 15 2.43 4.61 -6.81
CA TRP A 15 3.82 4.21 -6.92
C TRP A 15 4.69 4.81 -5.81
N ASP A 16 4.53 6.10 -5.49
CA ASP A 16 5.27 6.72 -4.39
C ASP A 16 5.01 6.00 -3.05
N LEU A 17 3.77 5.62 -2.77
CA LEU A 17 3.44 4.82 -1.57
C LEU A 17 4.05 3.41 -1.63
N LYS A 18 4.00 2.75 -2.79
CA LYS A 18 4.59 1.42 -3.01
C LYS A 18 6.10 1.43 -2.82
N GLU A 19 6.80 2.40 -3.37
CA GLU A 19 8.25 2.54 -3.22
C GLU A 19 8.63 2.69 -1.74
N ARG A 20 7.92 3.54 -1.00
CA ARG A 20 8.13 3.72 0.44
C ARG A 20 7.85 2.44 1.23
N PHE A 21 6.75 1.75 0.92
CA PHE A 21 6.41 0.46 1.52
C PHE A 21 7.56 -0.55 1.36
N GLU A 22 8.09 -0.70 0.15
CA GLU A 22 9.18 -1.63 -0.14
C GLU A 22 10.48 -1.28 0.59
N ARG A 23 10.81 0.02 0.66
CA ARG A 23 11.99 0.48 1.40
C ARG A 23 11.86 0.21 2.91
N GLU A 24 10.68 0.44 3.48
CA GLU A 24 10.44 0.13 4.89
C GLU A 24 10.49 -1.37 5.18
N LEU A 25 9.93 -2.21 4.31
CA LEU A 25 10.04 -3.67 4.44
C LEU A 25 11.50 -4.14 4.36
N GLY A 26 12.28 -3.57 3.46
CA GLY A 26 13.71 -3.86 3.36
C GLY A 26 14.46 -3.51 4.64
N ALA A 27 14.13 -2.38 5.27
CA ALA A 27 14.79 -1.92 6.48
C ALA A 27 14.56 -2.82 7.72
N LEU A 28 13.51 -3.66 7.72
CA LEU A 28 13.21 -4.57 8.84
C LEU A 28 14.17 -5.79 8.93
N GLY A 29 14.89 -6.15 7.86
CA GLY A 29 15.62 -7.41 7.80
C GLY A 29 17.16 -7.28 7.68
N GLY A 30 17.74 -6.14 8.06
CA GLY A 30 19.19 -5.90 7.98
C GLY A 30 19.66 -5.46 6.58
N GLU A 31 21.00 -5.32 6.42
CA GLU A 31 21.61 -4.73 5.21
C GLU A 31 21.30 -5.54 3.94
N ASP A 32 21.45 -6.85 3.98
CA ASP A 32 21.22 -7.73 2.82
C ASP A 32 19.77 -7.63 2.29
N LYS A 33 18.79 -7.59 3.18
CA LYS A 33 17.37 -7.43 2.81
C LYS A 33 17.11 -6.04 2.27
N SER A 34 17.69 -5.02 2.90
CA SER A 34 17.59 -3.62 2.44
C SER A 34 18.13 -3.45 1.02
N GLU A 35 19.29 -4.02 0.71
CA GLU A 35 19.89 -4.00 -0.63
C GLU A 35 19.02 -4.71 -1.68
N GLN A 36 18.47 -5.88 -1.34
CA GLN A 36 17.60 -6.64 -2.23
C GLN A 36 16.30 -5.88 -2.54
N TYR A 37 15.67 -5.29 -1.52
CA TYR A 37 14.43 -4.54 -1.69
C TYR A 37 14.64 -3.22 -2.43
N SER A 38 15.72 -2.50 -2.15
CA SER A 38 16.06 -1.28 -2.90
C SER A 38 16.49 -1.60 -4.32
N GLY A 39 17.24 -2.67 -4.55
CA GLY A 39 17.74 -3.07 -5.86
C GLY A 39 16.66 -3.52 -6.84
N LYS A 40 15.48 -3.96 -6.36
CA LYS A 40 14.37 -4.30 -7.24
C LYS A 40 13.58 -3.07 -7.73
N LEU A 41 13.71 -1.91 -7.09
CA LEU A 41 12.96 -0.68 -7.39
C LEU A 41 13.51 0.02 -8.63
N THR A 42 13.39 -0.62 -9.77
CA THR A 42 13.79 -0.10 -11.10
C THR A 42 12.58 0.42 -11.86
N ASP A 43 12.80 1.24 -12.91
CA ASP A 43 11.72 1.71 -13.78
C ASP A 43 10.94 0.53 -14.39
N ALA A 44 11.63 -0.54 -14.79
CA ALA A 44 10.99 -1.73 -15.32
C ALA A 44 10.12 -2.47 -14.29
N TYR A 45 10.51 -2.46 -13.02
CA TYR A 45 9.68 -2.99 -11.94
C TYR A 45 8.46 -2.09 -11.68
N ARG A 46 8.67 -0.76 -11.66
CA ARG A 46 7.60 0.24 -11.52
C ARG A 46 6.51 0.03 -12.57
N ASP A 47 6.91 0.05 -13.85
CA ASP A 47 5.96 -0.09 -14.96
C ASP A 47 5.18 -1.41 -14.84
N ARG A 48 5.88 -2.51 -14.56
CA ARG A 48 5.26 -3.83 -14.42
C ARG A 48 4.30 -3.93 -13.25
N TYR A 49 4.63 -3.28 -12.10
CA TYR A 49 3.75 -3.24 -10.93
C TYR A 49 2.50 -2.43 -11.22
N LEU A 50 2.66 -1.22 -11.77
CA LEU A 50 1.53 -0.35 -12.07
C LEU A 50 0.60 -0.93 -13.14
N ASP A 51 1.14 -1.54 -14.20
CA ASP A 51 0.34 -2.24 -15.20
C ASP A 51 -0.39 -3.47 -14.61
N TRP A 52 0.19 -4.13 -13.63
CA TRP A 52 -0.48 -5.20 -12.91
C TRP A 52 -1.61 -4.67 -12.02
N ALA A 53 -1.37 -3.61 -11.27
CA ALA A 53 -2.37 -2.95 -10.43
C ALA A 53 -3.59 -2.49 -11.27
N ASP A 54 -3.33 -1.82 -12.40
CA ASP A 54 -4.39 -1.38 -13.31
C ASP A 54 -5.23 -2.56 -13.83
N ARG A 55 -4.59 -3.66 -14.26
CA ARG A 55 -5.33 -4.88 -14.67
C ARG A 55 -6.15 -5.49 -13.53
N CYS A 56 -5.64 -5.46 -12.29
CA CYS A 56 -6.40 -5.94 -11.14
C CYS A 56 -7.65 -5.08 -10.93
N VAL A 57 -7.54 -3.76 -11.02
CA VAL A 57 -8.66 -2.83 -10.87
C VAL A 57 -9.65 -2.94 -12.03
N GLU A 58 -9.19 -3.17 -13.26
CA GLU A 58 -10.07 -3.43 -14.42
C GLU A 58 -10.90 -4.70 -14.22
N HIS A 59 -10.30 -5.73 -13.62
CA HIS A 59 -10.95 -7.02 -13.35
C HIS A 59 -11.88 -6.96 -12.13
N ASP A 60 -11.42 -6.35 -11.04
CA ASP A 60 -12.10 -6.25 -9.75
C ASP A 60 -12.07 -4.82 -9.21
N PRO A 61 -13.00 -3.95 -9.64
CA PRO A 61 -13.08 -2.57 -9.19
C PRO A 61 -13.28 -2.49 -7.67
N GLY A 62 -12.39 -1.77 -7.00
CA GLY A 62 -12.38 -1.66 -5.53
C GLY A 62 -11.39 -2.58 -4.83
N CYS A 63 -10.68 -3.46 -5.55
CA CYS A 63 -9.60 -4.27 -5.00
C CYS A 63 -8.44 -3.43 -4.46
N ILE A 64 -8.24 -2.22 -4.98
CA ILE A 64 -7.33 -1.22 -4.41
C ILE A 64 -8.15 -0.05 -3.88
N VAL A 65 -7.92 0.31 -2.64
CA VAL A 65 -8.50 1.47 -1.99
C VAL A 65 -7.41 2.42 -1.51
N VAL A 66 -7.66 3.71 -1.61
CA VAL A 66 -6.73 4.78 -1.26
C VAL A 66 -7.33 5.69 -0.19
N ALA A 67 -6.49 6.25 0.67
CA ALA A 67 -6.85 7.28 1.62
C ALA A 67 -6.21 8.60 1.19
N GLU A 68 -7.00 9.64 1.04
CA GLU A 68 -6.52 10.98 0.76
C GLU A 68 -5.92 11.64 2.00
N ALA A 69 -4.81 12.36 1.83
CA ALA A 69 -4.25 13.15 2.91
C ALA A 69 -5.21 14.31 3.27
N ASP A 70 -5.30 14.63 4.56
CA ASP A 70 -6.02 15.84 4.96
C ASP A 70 -5.17 17.07 4.61
N ASP A 71 -5.75 18.05 3.92
CA ASP A 71 -5.15 19.34 3.58
C ASP A 71 -4.76 20.17 4.82
N SER A 72 -5.00 19.65 6.03
CA SER A 72 -4.84 20.36 7.30
C SER A 72 -3.43 20.23 7.90
N SER A 73 -2.50 19.53 7.28
CA SER A 73 -1.11 19.46 7.78
C SER A 73 -0.35 20.72 7.35
N PRO A 74 0.21 21.51 8.29
CA PRO A 74 1.00 22.68 7.94
C PRO A 74 2.23 22.22 7.13
N ARG A 75 2.32 22.71 5.89
CA ARG A 75 3.57 22.65 5.13
C ARG A 75 4.61 23.40 5.94
N THR A 76 5.61 22.71 6.45
CA THR A 76 6.81 23.32 7.00
C THR A 76 7.68 23.79 5.84
N ASP A 77 7.26 24.84 5.15
CA ASP A 77 8.13 25.58 4.27
C ASP A 77 8.79 26.69 5.10
N GLY A 78 10.00 26.38 5.56
CA GLY A 78 10.94 27.42 5.98
C GLY A 78 11.64 27.93 4.74
N ASP A 79 11.18 29.01 4.16
CA ASP A 79 12.04 30.08 3.68
C ASP A 79 11.20 31.33 3.42
N ASP A 80 11.59 32.38 4.13
CA ASP A 80 11.07 33.74 4.04
C ASP A 80 11.78 34.46 2.87
N SER A 81 11.08 34.64 1.75
CA SER A 81 11.49 35.58 0.70
C SER A 81 10.28 36.26 0.12
N LEU A 82 10.08 37.49 0.57
CA LEU A 82 9.19 38.49 0.01
C LEU A 82 9.65 38.84 -1.42
N ASP A 83 8.85 38.55 -2.43
CA ASP A 83 8.68 39.48 -3.57
C ASP A 83 7.40 39.06 -4.35
N GLY A 84 6.53 40.07 -4.52
CA GLY A 84 5.27 39.90 -5.22
C GLY A 84 5.44 39.91 -6.73
N ASP A 85 4.69 39.05 -7.41
CA ASP A 85 4.21 39.29 -8.75
C ASP A 85 2.87 38.55 -8.96
N ASP A 86 1.82 39.30 -9.23
CA ASP A 86 0.49 38.84 -9.57
C ASP A 86 0.48 38.23 -11.00
N GLY A 87 0.68 36.90 -11.10
CA GLY A 87 0.42 36.13 -12.31
C GLY A 87 -0.78 35.22 -12.12
N PRO A 88 -1.63 34.95 -13.15
CA PRO A 88 -2.82 34.16 -13.01
C PRO A 88 -2.46 32.74 -12.59
N THR A 89 -2.97 32.30 -11.43
CA THR A 89 -2.90 30.94 -10.96
C THR A 89 -3.52 30.00 -12.00
N SER A 90 -2.65 29.28 -12.71
CA SER A 90 -3.03 28.10 -13.47
C SER A 90 -3.65 27.11 -12.48
N GLU A 91 -4.93 26.83 -12.58
CA GLU A 91 -5.57 25.68 -11.98
C GLU A 91 -4.98 24.42 -12.64
N GLY A 92 -3.75 24.09 -12.28
CA GLY A 92 -3.16 22.79 -12.51
C GLY A 92 -3.82 21.82 -11.54
N ASP A 93 -4.39 20.76 -12.07
CA ASP A 93 -4.89 19.57 -11.39
C ASP A 93 -3.87 19.15 -10.32
N ALA A 94 -4.07 19.60 -9.08
CA ALA A 94 -3.18 19.27 -7.99
C ALA A 94 -3.45 17.80 -7.67
N ALA A 95 -2.56 16.92 -8.13
CA ALA A 95 -2.63 15.49 -7.82
C ALA A 95 -2.87 15.32 -6.32
N THR A 96 -4.00 14.73 -5.96
CA THR A 96 -4.40 14.52 -4.57
C THR A 96 -3.32 13.70 -3.87
N GLU A 97 -2.73 14.25 -2.82
CA GLU A 97 -1.74 13.50 -2.05
C GLU A 97 -2.42 12.36 -1.30
N LEU A 98 -1.92 11.14 -1.47
CA LEU A 98 -2.45 9.97 -0.78
C LEU A 98 -1.71 9.74 0.54
N ALA A 99 -2.48 9.52 1.60
CA ALA A 99 -1.98 9.18 2.94
C ALA A 99 -1.64 7.68 3.09
N GLY A 100 -2.26 6.83 2.27
CA GLY A 100 -2.05 5.39 2.30
C GLY A 100 -2.94 4.63 1.32
N TYR A 101 -2.75 3.32 1.26
CA TYR A 101 -3.56 2.42 0.43
C TYR A 101 -3.67 1.02 1.04
N ALA A 102 -4.68 0.28 0.61
CA ALA A 102 -4.81 -1.16 0.81
C ALA A 102 -5.09 -1.84 -0.52
N PHE A 103 -4.48 -2.99 -0.75
CA PHE A 103 -4.64 -3.80 -1.96
C PHE A 103 -5.04 -5.22 -1.58
N VAL A 104 -6.27 -5.59 -1.87
CA VAL A 104 -6.79 -6.96 -1.80
C VAL A 104 -6.65 -7.58 -3.19
N LEU A 105 -6.09 -8.77 -3.31
CA LEU A 105 -6.00 -9.43 -4.62
C LEU A 105 -7.40 -9.74 -5.15
N PRO A 106 -7.65 -9.57 -6.47
CA PRO A 106 -8.84 -10.11 -7.12
C PRO A 106 -9.01 -11.61 -6.84
N ASP A 107 -10.24 -12.09 -6.83
CA ASP A 107 -10.57 -13.48 -6.47
C ASP A 107 -9.86 -14.53 -7.33
N ASP A 108 -9.69 -14.28 -8.63
CA ASP A 108 -8.94 -15.15 -9.54
C ASP A 108 -7.44 -15.25 -9.21
N CYS A 109 -6.85 -14.18 -8.64
CA CYS A 109 -5.49 -14.21 -8.11
C CYS A 109 -5.41 -14.83 -6.71
N ALA A 110 -6.50 -14.82 -5.96
CA ALA A 110 -6.57 -15.28 -4.57
C ALA A 110 -6.79 -16.81 -4.46
N LEU A 111 -7.17 -17.49 -5.54
CA LEU A 111 -7.37 -18.96 -5.59
C LEU A 111 -6.15 -19.77 -5.13
N ILE A 112 -4.96 -19.23 -5.15
CA ILE A 112 -3.76 -19.89 -4.61
C ILE A 112 -3.88 -20.22 -3.11
N TRP A 113 -4.71 -19.48 -2.38
CA TRP A 113 -4.98 -19.67 -0.95
C TRP A 113 -6.40 -20.13 -0.66
N ASP A 114 -7.27 -20.21 -1.69
CA ASP A 114 -8.71 -20.44 -1.54
C ASP A 114 -9.40 -19.45 -0.58
N ALA A 115 -8.78 -18.30 -0.35
CA ALA A 115 -9.15 -17.29 0.62
C ALA A 115 -8.77 -15.89 0.09
N ALA A 116 -9.45 -14.83 0.53
CA ALA A 116 -9.07 -13.47 0.20
C ALA A 116 -7.62 -13.17 0.67
N VAL A 117 -6.92 -12.34 -0.07
CA VAL A 117 -5.53 -11.95 0.24
C VAL A 117 -5.40 -10.44 0.36
N LEU A 118 -5.09 -9.95 1.55
CA LEU A 118 -4.61 -8.57 1.72
C LEU A 118 -3.13 -8.54 1.33
N ASN A 119 -2.88 -8.17 0.07
CA ASN A 119 -1.54 -8.17 -0.50
C ASN A 119 -0.65 -7.07 0.05
N GLU A 120 -1.23 -5.87 0.23
CA GLU A 120 -0.50 -4.70 0.72
C GLU A 120 -1.41 -3.81 1.56
N LEU A 121 -0.86 -3.26 2.63
CA LEU A 121 -1.43 -2.18 3.42
C LEU A 121 -0.31 -1.23 3.83
N TYR A 122 -0.37 0.00 3.37
CA TYR A 122 0.62 1.01 3.71
C TYR A 122 -0.03 2.34 4.07
N VAL A 123 0.53 2.99 5.08
CA VAL A 123 0.18 4.36 5.51
C VAL A 123 1.45 5.14 5.70
N ARG A 124 1.53 6.34 5.10
CA ARG A 124 2.66 7.27 5.28
C ARG A 124 2.93 7.51 6.76
N GLU A 125 4.18 7.68 7.11
CA GLU A 125 4.62 7.84 8.50
C GLU A 125 3.90 8.98 9.22
N ASN A 126 3.78 10.14 8.57
CA ASN A 126 3.08 11.32 9.09
C ASN A 126 1.57 11.15 9.28
N SER A 127 0.97 10.11 8.68
CA SER A 127 -0.46 9.80 8.77
C SER A 127 -0.75 8.58 9.66
N ARG A 128 0.27 8.02 10.32
CA ARG A 128 0.15 6.89 11.24
C ARG A 128 -0.33 7.32 12.61
N GLY A 129 -0.86 6.36 13.37
CA GLY A 129 -1.40 6.61 14.72
C GLY A 129 -2.79 7.21 14.75
N GLY A 130 -3.38 7.51 13.57
CA GLY A 130 -4.75 7.96 13.40
C GLY A 130 -5.65 6.87 12.80
N ALA A 131 -6.82 7.27 12.29
CA ALA A 131 -7.86 6.40 11.76
C ALA A 131 -7.57 5.86 10.34
N VAL A 132 -6.49 6.32 9.66
CA VAL A 132 -6.24 5.99 8.25
C VAL A 132 -6.10 4.48 8.03
N ALA A 133 -5.24 3.81 8.81
CA ALA A 133 -5.02 2.38 8.68
C ALA A 133 -6.29 1.58 9.01
N ASP A 134 -7.04 2.00 10.03
CA ASP A 134 -8.29 1.35 10.44
C ASP A 134 -9.33 1.45 9.31
N ALA A 135 -9.52 2.64 8.74
CA ALA A 135 -10.48 2.88 7.65
C ALA A 135 -10.11 2.12 6.35
N LEU A 136 -8.82 2.06 6.00
CA LEU A 136 -8.34 1.26 4.87
C LEU A 136 -8.59 -0.24 5.10
N THR A 137 -8.33 -0.71 6.33
CA THR A 137 -8.55 -2.12 6.70
C THR A 137 -10.03 -2.48 6.66
N GLU A 138 -10.92 -1.64 7.18
CA GLU A 138 -12.36 -1.85 7.12
C GLU A 138 -12.84 -1.97 5.68
N ARG A 139 -12.41 -1.07 4.79
CA ARG A 139 -12.75 -1.13 3.36
C ARG A 139 -12.20 -2.38 2.67
N ALA A 140 -10.97 -2.80 3.02
CA ALA A 140 -10.39 -4.03 2.50
C ALA A 140 -11.15 -5.28 2.97
N LEU A 141 -11.58 -5.32 4.23
CA LEU A 141 -12.39 -6.41 4.79
C LEU A 141 -13.77 -6.46 4.14
N ASP A 142 -14.44 -5.33 3.96
CA ASP A 142 -15.73 -5.24 3.27
C ASP A 142 -15.63 -5.77 1.84
N HIS A 143 -14.57 -5.37 1.11
CA HIS A 143 -14.32 -5.85 -0.25
C HIS A 143 -14.08 -7.36 -0.27
N ALA A 144 -13.21 -7.87 0.60
CA ALA A 144 -12.89 -9.29 0.72
C ALA A 144 -14.13 -10.16 1.05
N GLN A 145 -15.08 -9.64 1.83
CA GLN A 145 -16.34 -10.33 2.13
C GLN A 145 -17.24 -10.54 0.90
N GLY A 146 -17.07 -9.70 -0.12
CA GLY A 146 -17.80 -9.79 -1.38
C GLY A 146 -17.23 -10.78 -2.38
N GLN A 147 -16.03 -11.32 -2.15
CA GLN A 147 -15.36 -12.26 -3.05
C GLN A 147 -15.95 -13.68 -2.92
N ASP A 148 -16.11 -14.37 -4.03
CA ASP A 148 -16.60 -15.77 -4.09
C ASP A 148 -15.45 -16.77 -3.98
N LEU A 149 -14.94 -16.96 -2.76
CA LEU A 149 -13.80 -17.82 -2.46
C LEU A 149 -14.20 -19.00 -1.54
N PRO A 150 -13.56 -20.18 -1.68
CA PRO A 150 -13.92 -21.38 -0.92
C PRO A 150 -13.85 -21.22 0.59
N LEU A 151 -12.90 -20.42 1.09
CA LEU A 151 -12.71 -20.17 2.52
C LEU A 151 -13.15 -18.77 2.88
N SER A 152 -14.11 -18.66 3.81
CA SER A 152 -14.57 -17.37 4.36
C SER A 152 -13.54 -16.79 5.33
N ARG A 153 -12.41 -16.33 4.77
CA ARG A 153 -11.32 -15.68 5.51
C ARG A 153 -10.49 -14.78 4.60
N ILE A 154 -9.72 -13.89 5.21
CA ILE A 154 -8.68 -13.10 4.56
C ILE A 154 -7.33 -13.46 5.19
N VAL A 155 -6.31 -13.61 4.37
CA VAL A 155 -4.92 -13.87 4.78
C VAL A 155 -4.02 -12.73 4.37
N LEU A 156 -2.91 -12.58 5.07
CA LEU A 156 -1.83 -11.65 4.73
C LEU A 156 -0.49 -12.23 5.18
N ASP A 157 0.59 -11.73 4.58
CA ASP A 157 1.94 -11.94 5.09
C ASP A 157 2.41 -10.72 5.88
N VAL A 158 3.02 -10.95 7.03
CA VAL A 158 3.60 -9.91 7.87
C VAL A 158 4.97 -10.33 8.36
N ASP A 159 5.95 -9.45 8.19
CA ASP A 159 7.31 -9.69 8.65
C ASP A 159 7.36 -9.97 10.16
N GLY A 160 8.10 -11.03 10.54
CA GLY A 160 8.24 -11.44 11.94
C GLY A 160 8.85 -10.37 12.85
N ASP A 161 9.66 -9.47 12.29
CA ASP A 161 10.29 -8.36 12.99
C ASP A 161 9.44 -7.08 12.99
N ASN A 162 8.27 -7.08 12.32
CA ASN A 162 7.34 -5.96 12.31
C ASN A 162 6.32 -6.03 13.45
N ASP A 163 6.79 -5.84 14.69
CA ASP A 163 5.94 -5.86 15.88
C ASP A 163 4.74 -4.90 15.80
N ARG A 164 4.94 -3.74 15.18
CA ARG A 164 3.89 -2.74 15.01
C ARG A 164 2.76 -3.26 14.11
N ALA A 165 3.09 -3.81 12.95
CA ALA A 165 2.10 -4.37 12.05
C ALA A 165 1.41 -5.58 12.67
N GLN A 166 2.15 -6.47 13.34
CA GLN A 166 1.58 -7.61 14.05
C GLN A 166 0.58 -7.18 15.13
N ALA A 167 0.92 -6.16 15.94
CA ALA A 167 0.01 -5.63 16.97
C ALA A 167 -1.25 -5.00 16.33
N PHE A 168 -1.08 -4.30 15.21
CA PHE A 168 -2.18 -3.74 14.43
C PHE A 168 -3.12 -4.85 13.94
N TYR A 169 -2.62 -5.87 13.26
CA TYR A 169 -3.44 -6.95 12.72
C TYR A 169 -4.11 -7.78 13.82
N ARG A 170 -3.43 -8.05 14.95
CA ARG A 170 -4.08 -8.72 16.11
C ARG A 170 -5.28 -7.92 16.63
N ARG A 171 -5.21 -6.58 16.67
CA ARG A 171 -6.33 -5.72 17.07
C ARG A 171 -7.52 -5.83 16.11
N HIS A 172 -7.25 -6.09 14.82
CA HIS A 172 -8.26 -6.33 13.78
C HIS A 172 -8.71 -7.80 13.69
N GLY A 173 -8.38 -8.64 14.67
CA GLY A 173 -8.84 -10.02 14.74
C GLY A 173 -8.03 -11.03 13.94
N PHE A 174 -6.90 -10.62 13.36
CA PHE A 174 -6.00 -11.56 12.70
C PHE A 174 -5.21 -12.38 13.71
N SER A 175 -4.97 -13.64 13.38
CA SER A 175 -4.16 -14.58 14.16
C SER A 175 -3.30 -15.43 13.23
N ASN A 176 -2.26 -16.06 13.77
CA ASN A 176 -1.39 -16.92 12.98
C ASN A 176 -2.18 -18.03 12.31
N TRP A 177 -2.01 -18.18 11.00
CA TRP A 177 -2.68 -19.19 10.20
C TRP A 177 -1.72 -20.27 9.68
N GLY A 178 -0.50 -19.90 9.37
CA GLY A 178 0.56 -20.77 8.84
C GLY A 178 1.90 -20.10 8.95
N GLU A 179 2.91 -20.72 8.39
CA GLU A 179 4.27 -20.20 8.33
C GLU A 179 4.75 -20.20 6.88
N MET A 180 5.32 -19.07 6.43
CA MET A 180 5.95 -18.96 5.12
C MET A 180 7.45 -19.23 5.26
N VAL A 181 7.99 -20.11 4.40
CA VAL A 181 9.42 -20.42 4.36
C VAL A 181 9.98 -20.06 2.98
N ALA A 182 11.21 -19.54 2.93
CA ALA A 182 11.86 -19.12 1.71
C ALA A 182 13.22 -19.79 1.53
N ARG A 183 13.62 -19.98 0.26
CA ARG A 183 14.97 -20.43 -0.12
C ARG A 183 15.51 -19.53 -1.21
N ASP A 184 16.75 -19.07 -1.08
CA ASP A 184 17.43 -18.33 -2.16
C ASP A 184 17.71 -19.28 -3.33
N LEU A 185 17.22 -18.88 -4.53
CA LEU A 185 17.40 -19.66 -5.77
C LEU A 185 18.75 -19.40 -6.45
N ARG A 186 19.52 -18.40 -6.02
CA ARG A 186 20.84 -18.08 -6.54
C ARG A 186 21.93 -18.95 -5.93
N GLU A 187 21.72 -19.53 -4.75
CA GLU A 187 22.62 -20.48 -4.11
C GLU A 187 22.44 -21.87 -4.73
N ARG A 188 23.14 -22.13 -5.83
CA ARG A 188 23.34 -23.49 -6.34
C ARG A 188 24.59 -24.07 -5.70
N SER A 189 24.43 -25.03 -4.80
CA SER A 189 25.52 -25.89 -4.31
C SER A 189 26.01 -26.80 -5.43
#